data_e084a1e0b7d15371c507ad6b3592ec2e
#
_entry.id   e084a1e0b7d15371c507ad6b3592ec2e
#
_cell.length_a   1.000
_cell.length_b   1.000
_cell.length_c   1.000
_cell.angle_alpha   90.00
_cell.angle_beta   90.00
_cell.angle_gamma   90.00
#
_symmetry.space_group_name_H-M   'P 1'
#
loop_
_entity.id
_entity.type
_entity.pdbx_description
1 polymer ?
#
loop_
_entity_poly.entity_id
_entity_poly.type
_entity_poly.pdbx_seq_one_letter_code
_entity_poly.pdbx_strand_id
1 'polypeptide(L)'
;VPKLTALLALSLLLHSLSWAQSTTPPGQGIVELDPAMVTQFDAVRSDSRVQQALRQLEARESEAVAEQIRLTEIPAPPFQESRRAEYFLERIKERGFPDAYIDEEGNVVAERPGTGGGPTLLIAAHLDTVFPADIDTTVNFRDGRYYAPGIGDDTRGLATLLSTLDVLNESDLTTRADLIFSGNVGEEGRGDLRGVKALFRDHPEVDGFISVDGVRLQRITNGGTGSRRLEFIFKGPGGHSFGAFGLPSAIHAMGRAIAKIAELQTPQFPKTTFTVGTVDGGTSVNSIAADAVFALDMRSNDRSSLALLEREAKAAALTAVSEENARWGQNLISVEFKLIGDRPVGRTDPSSSVVQAAAMAFDALGIELTGLGISSTDSNVPMSLNIPAITIAGGGDGGGAHSPDEWFSPVNSHQGPQMLLLTLLALAGIEGVSEPLLEKIQN
;
A
#
# COMPACT_ATOMS: atom_id res chain seq x y z
N VAL A 1 -75.72 -1.84 -3.10
CA VAL A 1 -74.68 -2.41 -2.23
C VAL A 1 -73.32 -2.26 -2.96
N PRO A 2 -72.44 -1.32 -2.57
CA PRO A 2 -71.14 -1.21 -3.19
C PRO A 2 -70.13 -2.11 -2.52
N LYS A 3 -69.29 -2.80 -3.32
CA LYS A 3 -68.16 -3.59 -2.85
C LYS A 3 -66.96 -2.66 -2.63
N LEU A 4 -66.48 -2.63 -1.39
CA LEU A 4 -65.24 -2.02 -0.98
C LEU A 4 -64.05 -2.86 -1.47
N THR A 5 -63.23 -2.31 -2.33
CA THR A 5 -61.92 -2.89 -2.70
C THR A 5 -60.85 -2.22 -1.81
N ALA A 6 -60.28 -2.98 -0.90
CA ALA A 6 -59.14 -2.54 -0.07
C ALA A 6 -57.86 -2.59 -0.91
N LEU A 7 -57.27 -1.43 -1.15
CA LEU A 7 -55.89 -1.29 -1.60
C LEU A 7 -54.95 -1.46 -0.39
N LEU A 8 -54.19 -2.56 -0.36
CA LEU A 8 -53.03 -2.66 0.53
C LEU A 8 -51.90 -1.84 -0.11
N ALA A 9 -51.62 -0.70 0.46
CA ALA A 9 -50.40 0.05 0.21
C ALA A 9 -49.27 -0.58 1.04
N LEU A 10 -48.38 -1.34 0.39
CA LEU A 10 -47.15 -1.86 0.96
C LEU A 10 -46.15 -0.71 0.97
N SER A 11 -46.01 0.02 2.07
CA SER A 11 -44.98 1.04 2.26
C SER A 11 -43.64 0.34 2.47
N LEU A 12 -42.80 0.31 1.44
CA LEU A 12 -41.39 0.01 1.53
C LEU A 12 -40.72 1.15 2.35
N LEU A 13 -40.47 0.88 3.62
CA LEU A 13 -39.57 1.66 4.45
C LEU A 13 -38.14 1.44 3.94
N LEU A 14 -37.72 2.29 3.01
CA LEU A 14 -36.31 2.50 2.71
C LEU A 14 -35.68 3.13 3.97
N HIS A 15 -35.06 2.31 4.80
CA HIS A 15 -34.14 2.81 5.82
C HIS A 15 -32.92 3.37 5.08
N SER A 16 -32.92 4.68 4.84
CA SER A 16 -31.70 5.40 4.50
C SER A 16 -30.78 5.29 5.74
N LEU A 17 -29.80 4.40 5.66
CA LEU A 17 -28.65 4.43 6.58
C LEU A 17 -27.96 5.77 6.35
N SER A 18 -28.24 6.76 7.22
CA SER A 18 -27.53 8.03 7.17
C SER A 18 -26.09 7.79 7.60
N TRP A 19 -25.16 8.16 6.74
CA TRP A 19 -23.75 8.24 7.09
C TRP A 19 -23.59 9.19 8.27
N ALA A 20 -23.12 8.68 9.42
CA ALA A 20 -22.76 9.54 10.53
C ALA A 20 -21.55 10.39 10.09
N GLN A 21 -21.78 11.66 9.80
CA GLN A 21 -20.74 12.60 9.44
C GLN A 21 -19.90 12.91 10.69
N SER A 22 -18.74 12.27 10.80
CA SER A 22 -17.67 12.77 11.67
C SER A 22 -17.08 14.01 11.03
N THR A 23 -17.23 15.15 11.65
CA THR A 23 -16.75 16.45 11.14
C THR A 23 -15.30 16.75 11.50
N THR A 24 -14.61 15.84 12.19
CA THR A 24 -13.22 16.04 12.62
C THR A 24 -12.28 15.20 11.74
N PRO A 25 -11.31 15.81 11.03
CA PRO A 25 -10.26 15.04 10.40
C PRO A 25 -9.54 14.17 11.44
N PRO A 26 -9.23 12.90 11.15
CA PRO A 26 -8.38 12.11 12.04
C PRO A 26 -7.02 12.82 12.16
N GLY A 27 -6.66 13.15 13.39
CA GLY A 27 -5.62 14.04 13.84
C GLY A 27 -4.38 14.15 12.97
N GLN A 28 -4.13 15.33 12.46
CA GLN A 28 -2.79 15.90 12.34
C GLN A 28 -2.32 16.23 13.78
N GLY A 29 -2.11 15.20 14.60
CA GLY A 29 -1.63 15.37 15.97
C GLY A 29 -0.12 15.25 15.98
N ILE A 30 0.55 16.17 16.68
CA ILE A 30 1.91 15.95 17.18
C ILE A 30 1.87 14.65 17.97
N VAL A 31 2.78 13.71 17.70
CA VAL A 31 2.91 12.48 18.47
C VAL A 31 3.36 12.85 19.88
N GLU A 32 2.54 12.57 20.88
CA GLU A 32 2.95 12.71 22.28
C GLU A 32 3.89 11.54 22.61
N LEU A 33 5.15 11.86 22.96
CA LEU A 33 6.16 10.85 23.22
C LEU A 33 6.03 10.28 24.63
N ASP A 34 6.09 8.94 24.75
CA ASP A 34 6.14 8.26 26.04
C ASP A 34 7.53 8.47 26.70
N PRO A 35 7.61 9.06 27.91
CA PRO A 35 8.88 9.30 28.59
C PRO A 35 9.72 8.04 28.86
N ALA A 36 9.08 6.88 29.04
CA ALA A 36 9.80 5.63 29.25
C ALA A 36 10.47 5.16 27.95
N MET A 37 9.77 5.27 26.81
CA MET A 37 10.32 4.98 25.49
C MET A 37 11.42 5.96 25.10
N VAL A 38 11.28 7.26 25.43
CA VAL A 38 12.32 8.27 25.21
C VAL A 38 13.60 7.87 25.94
N THR A 39 13.52 7.43 27.21
CA THR A 39 14.69 7.03 27.98
C THR A 39 15.44 5.86 27.33
N GLN A 40 14.72 4.87 26.80
CA GLN A 40 15.33 3.73 26.11
C GLN A 40 15.92 4.14 24.75
N PHE A 41 15.21 4.98 24.00
CA PHE A 41 15.69 5.53 22.73
C PHE A 41 16.97 6.37 22.93
N ASP A 42 17.06 7.17 23.99
CA ASP A 42 18.25 7.95 24.33
C ASP A 42 19.47 7.07 24.60
N ALA A 43 19.30 5.89 25.21
CA ALA A 43 20.38 4.93 25.37
C ALA A 43 20.85 4.40 23.99
N VAL A 44 19.93 4.05 23.10
CA VAL A 44 20.26 3.61 21.73
C VAL A 44 21.00 4.69 20.97
N ARG A 45 20.46 5.89 20.87
CA ARG A 45 21.08 6.98 20.08
C ARG A 45 22.42 7.46 20.63
N SER A 46 22.66 7.29 21.95
CA SER A 46 23.90 7.71 22.59
C SER A 46 25.00 6.64 22.53
N ASP A 47 24.71 5.41 22.12
CA ASP A 47 25.72 4.37 21.95
C ASP A 47 26.74 4.78 20.87
N SER A 48 28.01 4.65 21.19
CA SER A 48 29.10 5.09 20.30
C SER A 48 29.14 4.35 18.96
N ARG A 49 28.71 3.07 18.93
CA ARG A 49 28.62 2.24 17.71
C ARG A 49 27.48 2.73 16.83
N VAL A 50 26.33 3.09 17.42
CA VAL A 50 25.21 3.70 16.70
C VAL A 50 25.62 5.04 16.11
N GLN A 51 26.29 5.90 16.89
CA GLN A 51 26.80 7.18 16.40
C GLN A 51 27.83 7.00 15.27
N GLN A 52 28.65 5.96 15.33
CA GLN A 52 29.58 5.63 14.23
C GLN A 52 28.83 5.18 12.99
N ALA A 53 27.83 4.31 13.13
CA ALA A 53 27.00 3.84 12.02
C ALA A 53 26.27 4.98 11.31
N LEU A 54 25.70 5.95 12.07
CA LEU A 54 25.07 7.15 11.51
C LEU A 54 26.04 7.99 10.66
N ARG A 55 27.28 8.18 11.14
CA ARG A 55 28.33 8.87 10.35
C ARG A 55 28.75 8.08 9.10
N GLN A 56 28.79 6.76 9.17
CA GLN A 56 29.10 5.92 8.02
C GLN A 56 28.01 6.03 6.93
N LEU A 57 26.72 6.04 7.32
CA LEU A 57 25.61 6.26 6.37
C LEU A 57 25.73 7.61 5.65
N GLU A 58 26.09 8.68 6.36
CA GLU A 58 26.34 9.98 5.74
C GLU A 58 27.55 9.96 4.80
N ALA A 59 28.65 9.37 5.23
CA ALA A 59 29.90 9.32 4.45
C ALA A 59 29.74 8.49 3.16
N ARG A 60 28.84 7.49 3.12
CA ARG A 60 28.61 6.59 1.99
C ARG A 60 27.39 6.97 1.14
N GLU A 61 26.85 8.16 1.30
CA GLU A 61 25.64 8.59 0.58
C GLU A 61 25.79 8.47 -0.95
N SER A 62 26.97 8.81 -1.48
CA SER A 62 27.23 8.68 -2.92
C SER A 62 27.20 7.23 -3.43
N GLU A 63 27.58 6.26 -2.60
CA GLU A 63 27.49 4.83 -2.91
C GLU A 63 26.04 4.37 -2.93
N ALA A 64 25.24 4.84 -1.95
CA ALA A 64 23.81 4.57 -1.89
C ALA A 64 23.06 5.13 -3.11
N VAL A 65 23.39 6.35 -3.55
CA VAL A 65 22.82 6.95 -4.77
C VAL A 65 23.24 6.16 -6.02
N ALA A 66 24.49 5.73 -6.09
CA ALA A 66 24.94 4.91 -7.23
C ALA A 66 24.20 3.56 -7.28
N GLU A 67 23.90 2.96 -6.13
CA GLU A 67 23.11 1.73 -6.06
C GLU A 67 21.64 1.95 -6.45
N GLN A 68 21.05 3.05 -5.98
CA GLN A 68 19.71 3.47 -6.40
C GLN A 68 19.60 3.62 -7.92
N ILE A 69 20.58 4.24 -8.57
CA ILE A 69 20.63 4.38 -10.02
C ILE A 69 20.64 3.00 -10.72
N ARG A 70 21.48 2.06 -10.25
CA ARG A 70 21.54 0.70 -10.83
C ARG A 70 20.21 -0.04 -10.71
N LEU A 71 19.56 0.07 -9.56
CA LEU A 71 18.23 -0.51 -9.31
C LEU A 71 17.18 0.10 -10.25
N THR A 72 17.21 1.43 -10.44
CA THR A 72 16.28 2.15 -11.29
C THR A 72 16.38 1.70 -12.75
N GLU A 73 17.60 1.53 -13.25
CA GLU A 73 17.86 1.13 -14.65
C GLU A 73 17.49 -0.33 -14.97
N ILE A 74 16.99 -1.10 -14.00
CA ILE A 74 16.41 -2.43 -14.21
C ILE A 74 14.87 -2.29 -14.20
N PRO A 75 14.17 -2.34 -15.35
CA PRO A 75 12.71 -2.28 -15.40
C PRO A 75 12.07 -3.39 -14.57
N ALA A 76 11.07 -3.05 -13.77
CA ALA A 76 10.37 -4.00 -12.91
C ALA A 76 8.87 -3.67 -12.79
N PRO A 77 8.07 -3.81 -13.86
CA PRO A 77 6.62 -3.67 -13.74
C PRO A 77 6.04 -4.82 -12.91
N PRO A 78 4.83 -4.67 -12.33
CA PRO A 78 4.19 -5.75 -11.59
C PRO A 78 4.12 -7.04 -12.41
N PHE A 79 4.46 -8.17 -11.78
CA PHE A 79 4.60 -9.52 -12.36
C PHE A 79 5.82 -9.73 -13.28
N GLN A 80 6.74 -8.76 -13.37
CA GLN A 80 7.98 -8.86 -14.15
C GLN A 80 9.18 -8.35 -13.33
N GLU A 81 9.14 -8.46 -12.01
CA GLU A 81 10.14 -7.96 -11.07
C GLU A 81 11.41 -8.83 -10.99
N SER A 82 11.41 -10.04 -11.56
CA SER A 82 12.43 -11.07 -11.34
C SER A 82 13.87 -10.58 -11.55
N ARG A 83 14.14 -9.78 -12.61
CA ARG A 83 15.49 -9.26 -12.88
C ARG A 83 15.98 -8.30 -11.79
N ARG A 84 15.11 -7.45 -11.26
CA ARG A 84 15.45 -6.54 -10.17
C ARG A 84 15.60 -7.32 -8.86
N ALA A 85 14.74 -8.31 -8.63
CA ALA A 85 14.82 -9.21 -7.47
C ALA A 85 16.13 -10.00 -7.46
N GLU A 86 16.57 -10.59 -8.59
CA GLU A 86 17.84 -11.28 -8.72
C GLU A 86 19.03 -10.35 -8.44
N TYR A 87 19.02 -9.14 -8.99
CA TYR A 87 20.04 -8.14 -8.72
C TYR A 87 20.06 -7.75 -7.24
N PHE A 88 18.91 -7.48 -6.65
CA PHE A 88 18.80 -7.09 -5.25
C PHE A 88 19.26 -8.22 -4.30
N LEU A 89 18.92 -9.49 -4.62
CA LEU A 89 19.42 -10.66 -3.90
C LEU A 89 20.94 -10.75 -3.93
N GLU A 90 21.57 -10.54 -5.10
CA GLU A 90 23.03 -10.52 -5.23
C GLU A 90 23.64 -9.45 -4.32
N ARG A 91 23.08 -8.23 -4.34
CA ARG A 91 23.54 -7.13 -3.48
C ARG A 91 23.41 -7.43 -1.98
N ILE A 92 22.33 -8.10 -1.55
CA ILE A 92 22.15 -8.55 -0.18
C ILE A 92 23.18 -9.62 0.21
N LYS A 93 23.43 -10.61 -0.66
CA LYS A 93 24.43 -11.66 -0.41
C LYS A 93 25.84 -11.14 -0.26
N GLU A 94 26.23 -10.16 -1.06
CA GLU A 94 27.51 -9.47 -0.94
C GLU A 94 27.70 -8.72 0.37
N ARG A 95 26.58 -8.34 1.01
CA ARG A 95 26.53 -7.67 2.32
C ARG A 95 26.54 -8.63 3.52
N GLY A 96 26.90 -9.89 3.31
CA GLY A 96 27.08 -10.87 4.37
C GLY A 96 25.81 -11.64 4.75
N PHE A 97 24.83 -11.70 3.86
CA PHE A 97 23.61 -12.50 4.01
C PHE A 97 23.58 -13.66 2.97
N PRO A 98 24.48 -14.63 3.05
CA PRO A 98 24.63 -15.67 2.03
C PRO A 98 23.38 -16.55 1.90
N ASP A 99 22.60 -16.69 2.96
CA ASP A 99 21.38 -17.51 3.03
C ASP A 99 20.13 -16.75 2.53
N ALA A 100 20.25 -15.48 2.12
CA ALA A 100 19.15 -14.74 1.52
C ALA A 100 18.63 -15.47 0.26
N TYR A 101 17.32 -15.41 0.07
CA TYR A 101 16.63 -16.16 -0.98
C TYR A 101 15.51 -15.35 -1.63
N ILE A 102 14.98 -15.85 -2.75
CA ILE A 102 13.73 -15.39 -3.35
C ILE A 102 12.65 -16.41 -2.99
N ASP A 103 11.55 -15.94 -2.39
CA ASP A 103 10.42 -16.79 -2.03
C ASP A 103 9.56 -17.20 -3.25
N GLU A 104 8.51 -18.00 -3.02
CA GLU A 104 7.62 -18.47 -4.10
C GLU A 104 6.83 -17.33 -4.77
N GLU A 105 6.61 -16.21 -4.09
CA GLU A 105 5.91 -15.05 -4.65
C GLU A 105 6.84 -14.15 -5.47
N GLY A 106 8.15 -14.20 -5.20
CA GLY A 106 9.19 -13.40 -5.84
C GLY A 106 9.82 -12.34 -4.92
N ASN A 107 9.49 -12.33 -3.62
CA ASN A 107 10.14 -11.44 -2.67
C ASN A 107 11.57 -11.90 -2.39
N VAL A 108 12.48 -10.96 -2.27
CA VAL A 108 13.82 -11.21 -1.75
C VAL A 108 13.75 -11.13 -0.22
N VAL A 109 14.22 -12.16 0.47
CA VAL A 109 14.16 -12.25 1.93
C VAL A 109 15.56 -12.49 2.49
N ALA A 110 15.93 -11.71 3.51
CA ALA A 110 17.17 -11.87 4.26
C ALA A 110 16.88 -11.79 5.76
N GLU A 111 17.30 -12.82 6.49
CA GLU A 111 17.10 -12.93 7.93
C GLU A 111 18.38 -12.60 8.69
N ARG A 112 18.25 -11.83 9.76
CA ARG A 112 19.32 -11.54 10.71
C ARG A 112 18.87 -11.91 12.12
N PRO A 113 19.28 -13.08 12.62
CA PRO A 113 18.93 -13.51 13.97
C PRO A 113 19.42 -12.52 15.03
N GLY A 114 18.59 -12.28 16.03
CA GLY A 114 18.95 -11.56 17.24
C GLY A 114 19.58 -12.48 18.29
N THR A 115 19.62 -12.01 19.54
CA THR A 115 20.16 -12.82 20.66
C THR A 115 19.21 -13.93 21.14
N GLY A 116 18.01 -14.01 20.56
CA GLY A 116 16.99 -15.01 20.82
C GLY A 116 15.95 -14.59 21.87
N GLY A 117 14.73 -15.02 21.65
CA GLY A 117 13.59 -14.76 22.55
C GLY A 117 12.95 -13.37 22.45
N GLY A 118 13.52 -12.45 21.66
CA GLY A 118 12.94 -11.15 21.34
C GLY A 118 11.78 -11.21 20.36
N PRO A 119 11.20 -10.04 20.00
CA PRO A 119 10.23 -9.93 18.91
C PRO A 119 10.89 -10.10 17.53
N THR A 120 10.09 -10.25 16.49
CA THR A 120 10.52 -10.26 15.09
C THR A 120 10.06 -9.00 14.39
N LEU A 121 10.98 -8.22 13.82
CA LEU A 121 10.70 -7.02 13.06
C LEU A 121 10.99 -7.25 11.57
N LEU A 122 9.98 -7.04 10.71
CA LEU A 122 10.13 -7.09 9.26
C LEU A 122 10.23 -5.69 8.68
N ILE A 123 11.22 -5.48 7.81
CA ILE A 123 11.51 -4.23 7.13
C ILE A 123 11.47 -4.47 5.63
N ALA A 124 10.69 -3.70 4.88
CA ALA A 124 10.52 -3.92 3.45
C ALA A 124 10.58 -2.63 2.64
N ALA A 125 10.95 -2.78 1.35
CA ALA A 125 10.80 -1.78 0.30
C ALA A 125 10.41 -2.52 -0.98
N HIS A 126 9.55 -1.93 -1.82
CA HIS A 126 9.04 -2.68 -2.95
C HIS A 126 9.96 -2.64 -4.19
N LEU A 127 9.97 -3.75 -4.92
CA LEU A 127 10.79 -3.94 -6.11
C LEU A 127 10.13 -3.37 -7.38
N ASP A 128 8.81 -3.38 -7.44
CA ASP A 128 8.07 -3.03 -8.65
C ASP A 128 7.90 -1.51 -8.83
N THR A 129 7.44 -1.13 -9.99
CA THR A 129 7.07 0.25 -10.34
C THR A 129 5.78 0.23 -11.16
N VAL A 130 5.06 1.36 -11.23
CA VAL A 130 3.85 1.49 -12.06
C VAL A 130 4.12 1.44 -13.58
N PHE A 131 5.38 1.51 -13.98
CA PHE A 131 5.74 1.69 -15.39
C PHE A 131 5.81 0.37 -16.16
N PRO A 132 5.39 0.33 -17.44
CA PRO A 132 5.52 -0.85 -18.27
C PRO A 132 6.98 -1.14 -18.63
N ALA A 133 7.27 -2.38 -19.05
CA ALA A 133 8.64 -2.84 -19.29
C ALA A 133 9.38 -2.14 -20.45
N ASP A 134 8.66 -1.50 -21.35
CA ASP A 134 9.22 -0.81 -22.55
C ASP A 134 9.50 0.68 -22.31
N ILE A 135 9.26 1.18 -21.08
CA ILE A 135 9.65 2.56 -20.76
C ILE A 135 11.17 2.64 -20.56
N ASP A 136 11.74 3.76 -21.00
CA ASP A 136 13.17 4.05 -20.77
C ASP A 136 13.39 4.45 -19.31
N THR A 137 14.13 3.63 -18.57
CA THR A 137 14.51 3.86 -17.16
C THR A 137 15.94 4.38 -17.02
N THR A 138 16.59 4.80 -18.12
CA THR A 138 17.93 5.39 -18.06
C THR A 138 17.94 6.65 -17.22
N VAL A 139 18.79 6.69 -16.20
CA VAL A 139 18.86 7.81 -15.26
C VAL A 139 19.63 8.97 -15.85
N ASN A 140 19.01 10.13 -15.87
CA ASN A 140 19.61 11.37 -16.36
C ASN A 140 19.83 12.36 -15.22
N PHE A 141 21.06 12.86 -15.07
CA PHE A 141 21.39 13.88 -14.08
C PHE A 141 21.39 15.28 -14.72
N ARG A 142 20.57 16.18 -14.18
CA ARG A 142 20.52 17.59 -14.59
C ARG A 142 20.07 18.47 -13.42
N ASP A 143 20.62 19.66 -13.32
CA ASP A 143 20.24 20.66 -12.33
C ASP A 143 20.27 20.16 -10.87
N GLY A 144 21.22 19.28 -10.53
CA GLY A 144 21.35 18.70 -9.19
C GLY A 144 20.34 17.61 -8.85
N ARG A 145 19.63 17.08 -9.84
CA ARG A 145 18.60 16.05 -9.71
C ARG A 145 18.82 14.89 -10.68
N TYR A 146 18.42 13.72 -10.26
CA TYR A 146 18.35 12.51 -11.08
C TYR A 146 16.91 12.33 -11.57
N TYR A 147 16.73 12.07 -12.86
CA TYR A 147 15.45 11.90 -13.50
C TYR A 147 15.37 10.51 -14.14
N ALA A 148 14.42 9.72 -13.71
CA ALA A 148 14.01 8.46 -14.35
C ALA A 148 12.70 7.96 -13.72
N PRO A 149 11.88 7.21 -14.48
CA PRO A 149 10.71 6.51 -13.93
C PRO A 149 11.11 5.55 -12.79
N GLY A 150 10.49 5.68 -11.61
CA GLY A 150 10.76 4.84 -10.44
C GLY A 150 12.05 5.15 -9.67
N ILE A 151 12.68 6.32 -9.92
CA ILE A 151 13.92 6.72 -9.23
C ILE A 151 13.70 6.98 -7.74
N GLY A 152 12.51 7.42 -7.34
CA GLY A 152 12.13 7.67 -5.96
C GLY A 152 11.23 6.59 -5.40
N ASP A 153 10.32 6.09 -6.23
CA ASP A 153 9.27 5.14 -5.90
C ASP A 153 9.50 3.80 -6.65
N ASP A 154 10.13 2.73 -6.03
CA ASP A 154 10.69 2.78 -4.68
C ASP A 154 12.16 2.32 -4.65
N THR A 155 12.93 2.63 -5.72
CA THR A 155 14.35 2.26 -5.71
C THR A 155 15.15 3.02 -4.65
N ARG A 156 14.63 4.15 -4.15
CA ARG A 156 15.21 4.82 -2.99
C ARG A 156 15.03 3.99 -1.70
N GLY A 157 13.87 3.42 -1.48
CA GLY A 157 13.61 2.51 -0.36
C GLY A 157 14.55 1.30 -0.39
N LEU A 158 14.69 0.66 -1.55
CA LEU A 158 15.62 -0.47 -1.74
C LEU A 158 17.07 -0.08 -1.42
N ALA A 159 17.56 1.06 -1.91
CA ALA A 159 18.91 1.56 -1.62
C ALA A 159 19.08 1.88 -0.12
N THR A 160 18.03 2.37 0.55
CA THR A 160 18.02 2.63 1.99
C THR A 160 18.16 1.35 2.78
N LEU A 161 17.45 0.26 2.38
CA LEU A 161 17.62 -1.05 2.99
C LEU A 161 19.06 -1.55 2.86
N LEU A 162 19.64 -1.49 1.65
CA LEU A 162 21.01 -1.96 1.41
C LEU A 162 22.04 -1.19 2.23
N SER A 163 21.92 0.14 2.31
CA SER A 163 22.80 0.99 3.14
C SER A 163 22.68 0.67 4.63
N THR A 164 21.48 0.36 5.10
CA THR A 164 21.23 -0.03 6.48
C THR A 164 21.86 -1.40 6.79
N LEU A 165 21.77 -2.36 5.87
CA LEU A 165 22.41 -3.67 5.99
C LEU A 165 23.94 -3.55 6.06
N ASP A 166 24.54 -2.67 5.25
CA ASP A 166 26.00 -2.42 5.27
C ASP A 166 26.46 -2.05 6.69
N VAL A 167 25.84 -1.04 7.29
CA VAL A 167 26.28 -0.57 8.63
C VAL A 167 25.92 -1.52 9.75
N LEU A 168 24.82 -2.27 9.66
CA LEU A 168 24.46 -3.31 10.63
C LEU A 168 25.45 -4.47 10.62
N ASN A 169 25.96 -4.82 9.44
CA ASN A 169 26.92 -5.91 9.30
C ASN A 169 28.36 -5.50 9.68
N GLU A 170 28.73 -4.25 9.43
CA GLU A 170 30.04 -3.71 9.76
C GLU A 170 30.18 -3.24 11.21
N SER A 171 29.07 -3.00 11.90
CA SER A 171 29.05 -2.60 13.29
C SER A 171 28.96 -3.82 14.22
N ASP A 172 29.58 -3.71 15.42
CA ASP A 172 29.41 -4.69 16.50
C ASP A 172 28.03 -4.58 17.19
N LEU A 173 27.00 -4.17 16.45
CA LEU A 173 25.63 -4.03 16.95
C LEU A 173 24.89 -5.36 16.83
N THR A 174 24.64 -6.01 17.96
CA THR A 174 23.80 -7.19 18.03
C THR A 174 22.41 -6.80 18.52
N THR A 175 21.38 -7.08 17.73
CA THR A 175 19.98 -6.82 18.11
C THR A 175 19.45 -7.91 19.02
N ARG A 176 18.49 -7.58 19.89
CA ARG A 176 17.77 -8.58 20.69
C ARG A 176 16.64 -9.19 19.90
N ALA A 177 15.97 -8.40 19.09
CA ALA A 177 14.96 -8.86 18.13
C ALA A 177 15.60 -9.55 16.92
N ASP A 178 14.89 -10.49 16.34
CA ASP A 178 15.15 -11.01 15.00
C ASP A 178 14.72 -9.96 13.96
N LEU A 179 15.52 -9.79 12.90
CA LEU A 179 15.22 -8.87 11.81
C LEU A 179 15.04 -9.63 10.51
N ILE A 180 13.99 -9.29 9.76
CA ILE A 180 13.76 -9.77 8.40
C ILE A 180 13.78 -8.55 7.48
N PHE A 181 14.63 -8.57 6.45
CA PHE A 181 14.66 -7.55 5.40
C PHE A 181 14.10 -8.13 4.11
N SER A 182 13.26 -7.36 3.42
CA SER A 182 12.67 -7.81 2.17
C SER A 182 12.66 -6.74 1.10
N GLY A 183 13.05 -7.13 -0.13
CA GLY A 183 12.63 -6.44 -1.34
C GLY A 183 11.38 -7.14 -1.85
N ASN A 184 10.21 -6.57 -1.62
CA ASN A 184 8.95 -7.25 -1.92
C ASN A 184 8.38 -6.87 -3.29
N VAL A 185 7.54 -7.73 -3.85
CA VAL A 185 6.94 -7.59 -5.18
C VAL A 185 5.49 -7.14 -5.10
N GLY A 186 5.02 -6.47 -6.15
CA GLY A 186 3.60 -6.24 -6.36
C GLY A 186 2.95 -5.27 -5.37
N GLU A 187 3.69 -4.24 -4.92
CA GLU A 187 3.08 -3.13 -4.21
C GLU A 187 2.16 -2.37 -5.15
N GLU A 188 2.58 -2.15 -6.39
CA GLU A 188 1.94 -1.24 -7.31
C GLU A 188 0.74 -1.84 -8.07
N GLY A 189 -0.24 -1.00 -8.31
CA GLY A 189 -1.34 -1.21 -9.24
C GLY A 189 -2.05 -2.55 -9.12
N ARG A 190 -1.86 -3.41 -10.12
CA ARG A 190 -2.44 -4.76 -10.19
C ARG A 190 -1.68 -5.80 -9.37
N GLY A 191 -0.52 -5.47 -8.85
CA GLY A 191 0.22 -6.31 -7.91
C GLY A 191 -0.53 -6.56 -6.61
N ASP A 192 -1.39 -5.61 -6.21
CA ASP A 192 -2.38 -5.76 -5.13
C ASP A 192 -1.77 -6.19 -3.79
N LEU A 193 -0.56 -5.71 -3.49
CA LEU A 193 0.20 -6.04 -2.27
C LEU A 193 0.51 -7.54 -2.14
N ARG A 194 0.66 -8.27 -3.26
CA ARG A 194 0.82 -9.74 -3.24
C ARG A 194 2.07 -10.17 -2.48
N GLY A 195 3.17 -9.42 -2.62
CA GLY A 195 4.43 -9.70 -1.94
C GLY A 195 4.32 -9.61 -0.43
N VAL A 196 3.83 -8.50 0.10
CA VAL A 196 3.67 -8.35 1.55
C VAL A 196 2.57 -9.27 2.10
N LYS A 197 1.52 -9.60 1.33
CA LYS A 197 0.55 -10.64 1.71
C LYS A 197 1.21 -12.02 1.88
N ALA A 198 2.13 -12.36 0.97
CA ALA A 198 2.92 -13.59 1.07
C ALA A 198 3.85 -13.58 2.29
N LEU A 199 4.57 -12.48 2.52
CA LEU A 199 5.45 -12.34 3.68
C LEU A 199 4.71 -12.60 5.00
N PHE A 200 3.53 -11.99 5.20
CA PHE A 200 2.75 -12.20 6.44
C PHE A 200 2.03 -13.56 6.52
N ARG A 201 1.84 -14.25 5.41
CA ARG A 201 1.39 -15.65 5.38
C ARG A 201 2.51 -16.59 5.82
N ASP A 202 3.73 -16.37 5.34
CA ASP A 202 4.86 -17.29 5.46
C ASP A 202 5.71 -17.01 6.71
N HIS A 203 5.62 -15.77 7.27
CA HIS A 203 6.28 -15.33 8.51
C HIS A 203 5.25 -14.91 9.59
N PRO A 204 4.45 -15.84 10.12
CA PRO A 204 3.44 -15.52 11.14
C PRO A 204 4.04 -15.08 12.49
N GLU A 205 5.36 -15.23 12.69
CA GLU A 205 6.10 -14.77 13.86
C GLU A 205 6.39 -13.28 13.89
N VAL A 206 6.09 -12.52 12.82
CA VAL A 206 6.38 -11.08 12.73
C VAL A 206 5.50 -10.30 13.70
N ASP A 207 6.15 -9.55 14.59
CA ASP A 207 5.53 -8.73 15.63
C ASP A 207 5.41 -7.24 15.26
N GLY A 208 6.15 -6.78 14.24
CA GLY A 208 6.13 -5.39 13.78
C GLY A 208 6.65 -5.23 12.36
N PHE A 209 6.29 -4.13 11.72
CA PHE A 209 6.61 -3.89 10.31
C PHE A 209 6.99 -2.43 10.02
N ILE A 210 8.02 -2.25 9.21
CA ILE A 210 8.40 -0.96 8.63
C ILE A 210 8.45 -1.11 7.11
N SER A 211 7.62 -0.35 6.40
CA SER A 211 7.78 -0.12 4.96
C SER A 211 8.65 1.12 4.76
N VAL A 212 9.63 1.03 3.88
CA VAL A 212 10.40 2.20 3.41
C VAL A 212 9.94 2.49 2.00
N ASP A 213 9.20 3.60 1.82
CA ASP A 213 8.50 3.90 0.58
C ASP A 213 8.44 5.42 0.34
N GLY A 214 8.88 5.82 -0.85
CA GLY A 214 9.03 7.22 -1.26
C GLY A 214 10.28 7.90 -0.71
N VAL A 215 10.42 9.21 -0.94
CA VAL A 215 11.69 9.92 -0.71
C VAL A 215 11.67 10.94 0.43
N ARG A 216 10.58 11.70 0.60
CA ARG A 216 10.58 12.88 1.48
C ARG A 216 10.24 12.57 2.93
N LEU A 217 11.23 12.71 3.82
CA LEU A 217 11.04 12.60 5.27
C LEU A 217 10.30 13.84 5.81
N GLN A 218 9.01 13.69 6.05
CA GLN A 218 8.17 14.76 6.63
C GLN A 218 7.00 14.23 7.45
N ARG A 219 6.67 12.95 7.32
CA ARG A 219 5.53 12.32 8.02
C ARG A 219 5.79 10.85 8.28
N ILE A 220 5.04 10.29 9.22
CA ILE A 220 4.93 8.85 9.45
C ILE A 220 3.56 8.43 8.94
N THR A 221 3.49 7.48 8.00
CA THR A 221 2.24 6.88 7.57
C THR A 221 1.87 5.75 8.52
N ASN A 222 0.84 5.97 9.32
CA ASN A 222 0.33 5.03 10.31
C ASN A 222 -1.11 4.56 10.03
N GLY A 223 -1.62 4.84 8.83
CA GLY A 223 -2.94 4.41 8.38
C GLY A 223 -2.93 3.96 6.95
N GLY A 224 -3.62 2.86 6.67
CA GLY A 224 -3.78 2.25 5.37
C GLY A 224 -5.14 2.57 4.73
N THR A 225 -5.13 3.28 3.59
CA THR A 225 -6.33 3.42 2.75
C THR A 225 -6.60 2.11 2.05
N GLY A 226 -7.72 1.46 2.37
CA GLY A 226 -8.12 0.25 1.67
C GLY A 226 -8.74 0.53 0.31
N SER A 227 -8.66 -0.46 -0.59
CA SER A 227 -9.37 -0.44 -1.87
C SER A 227 -10.00 -1.77 -2.21
N ARG A 228 -11.19 -1.71 -2.83
CA ARG A 228 -11.89 -2.86 -3.43
C ARG A 228 -12.08 -2.55 -4.89
N ARG A 229 -11.55 -3.39 -5.75
CA ARG A 229 -11.64 -3.26 -7.20
C ARG A 229 -12.43 -4.43 -7.75
N LEU A 230 -13.51 -4.15 -8.47
CA LEU A 230 -14.42 -5.15 -9.00
C LEU A 230 -14.67 -4.92 -10.48
N GLU A 231 -14.66 -6.01 -11.26
CA GLU A 231 -15.31 -6.04 -12.56
C GLU A 231 -16.79 -6.42 -12.40
N PHE A 232 -17.66 -5.62 -13.00
CA PHE A 232 -19.09 -5.85 -13.12
C PHE A 232 -19.36 -6.35 -14.53
N ILE A 233 -19.63 -7.65 -14.67
CA ILE A 233 -19.71 -8.35 -15.95
C ILE A 233 -21.17 -8.64 -16.25
N PHE A 234 -21.72 -7.95 -17.26
CA PHE A 234 -23.12 -8.12 -17.71
C PHE A 234 -23.17 -9.09 -18.88
N LYS A 235 -24.11 -10.03 -18.81
CA LYS A 235 -24.39 -11.01 -19.87
C LYS A 235 -25.84 -10.90 -20.33
N GLY A 236 -26.05 -11.06 -21.63
CA GLY A 236 -27.35 -10.96 -22.26
C GLY A 236 -27.49 -11.90 -23.48
N PRO A 237 -28.64 -11.89 -24.16
CA PRO A 237 -28.92 -12.84 -25.26
C PRO A 237 -28.18 -12.51 -26.56
N GLY A 238 -27.78 -11.23 -26.76
CA GLY A 238 -27.31 -10.75 -28.05
C GLY A 238 -28.41 -10.72 -29.12
N GLY A 239 -28.09 -10.27 -30.32
CA GLY A 239 -29.01 -10.32 -31.45
C GLY A 239 -28.83 -9.18 -32.45
N HIS A 240 -29.55 -9.27 -33.58
CA HIS A 240 -29.57 -8.23 -34.61
C HIS A 240 -30.42 -7.05 -34.12
N SER A 241 -29.89 -5.82 -34.13
CA SER A 241 -30.53 -4.64 -33.52
C SER A 241 -31.95 -4.37 -34.06
N PHE A 242 -32.24 -4.63 -35.35
CA PHE A 242 -33.55 -4.47 -35.95
C PHE A 242 -34.38 -5.75 -35.88
N GLY A 243 -33.83 -6.90 -36.31
CA GLY A 243 -34.58 -8.15 -36.42
C GLY A 243 -34.93 -8.81 -35.07
N ALA A 244 -34.12 -8.55 -34.03
CA ALA A 244 -34.34 -9.04 -32.68
C ALA A 244 -34.73 -7.89 -31.70
N PHE A 245 -35.25 -6.77 -32.23
CA PHE A 245 -35.69 -5.66 -31.38
C PHE A 245 -36.76 -6.12 -30.38
N GLY A 246 -36.53 -5.81 -29.10
CA GLY A 246 -37.37 -6.35 -28.01
C GLY A 246 -36.58 -7.27 -27.06
N LEU A 247 -35.37 -7.66 -27.42
CA LEU A 247 -34.45 -8.32 -26.49
C LEU A 247 -33.68 -7.30 -25.60
N PRO A 248 -33.43 -7.64 -24.35
CA PRO A 248 -32.63 -6.78 -23.45
C PRO A 248 -31.17 -6.78 -23.85
N SER A 249 -30.44 -5.67 -23.53
CA SER A 249 -29.04 -5.45 -23.90
C SER A 249 -28.14 -5.38 -22.68
N ALA A 250 -27.00 -6.07 -22.70
CA ALA A 250 -25.99 -5.99 -21.65
C ALA A 250 -25.46 -4.56 -21.48
N ILE A 251 -25.23 -3.82 -22.58
CA ILE A 251 -24.77 -2.42 -22.51
C ILE A 251 -25.86 -1.51 -21.89
N HIS A 252 -27.15 -1.74 -22.17
CA HIS A 252 -28.20 -0.92 -21.57
C HIS A 252 -28.29 -1.16 -20.05
N ALA A 253 -28.17 -2.41 -19.60
CA ALA A 253 -28.11 -2.74 -18.17
C ALA A 253 -26.86 -2.11 -17.50
N MET A 254 -25.69 -2.21 -18.15
CA MET A 254 -24.46 -1.58 -17.69
C MET A 254 -24.61 -0.06 -17.56
N GLY A 255 -25.15 0.61 -18.58
CA GLY A 255 -25.36 2.06 -18.55
C GLY A 255 -26.28 2.52 -17.40
N ARG A 256 -27.37 1.74 -17.12
CA ARG A 256 -28.23 1.98 -15.94
C ARG A 256 -27.48 1.79 -14.64
N ALA A 257 -26.62 0.76 -14.55
CA ALA A 257 -25.81 0.47 -13.36
C ALA A 257 -24.81 1.61 -13.08
N ILE A 258 -24.08 2.05 -14.09
CA ILE A 258 -23.12 3.17 -13.98
C ILE A 258 -23.83 4.45 -13.53
N ALA A 259 -24.98 4.78 -14.11
CA ALA A 259 -25.75 5.95 -13.73
C ALA A 259 -26.18 5.92 -12.25
N LYS A 260 -26.65 4.75 -11.76
CA LYS A 260 -27.03 4.57 -10.34
C LYS A 260 -25.82 4.63 -9.40
N ILE A 261 -24.69 4.03 -9.81
CA ILE A 261 -23.45 4.07 -9.02
C ILE A 261 -22.93 5.50 -8.93
N ALA A 262 -22.97 6.27 -10.02
CA ALA A 262 -22.50 7.65 -10.05
C ALA A 262 -23.30 8.59 -9.11
N GLU A 263 -24.51 8.19 -8.71
CA GLU A 263 -25.36 8.95 -7.78
C GLU A 263 -25.14 8.58 -6.29
N LEU A 264 -24.31 7.55 -6.01
CA LEU A 264 -24.01 7.17 -4.64
C LEU A 264 -23.34 8.33 -3.88
N GLN A 265 -23.75 8.49 -2.63
CA GLN A 265 -23.19 9.51 -1.76
C GLN A 265 -22.20 8.87 -0.79
N THR A 266 -21.00 9.43 -0.70
CA THR A 266 -19.96 8.96 0.20
C THR A 266 -19.56 10.04 1.21
N PRO A 267 -19.14 9.68 2.43
CA PRO A 267 -18.70 10.64 3.42
C PRO A 267 -17.34 11.26 3.02
N GLN A 268 -17.15 12.52 3.42
CA GLN A 268 -15.83 13.15 3.35
C GLN A 268 -14.90 12.59 4.45
N PHE A 269 -15.47 12.24 5.60
CA PHE A 269 -14.76 11.64 6.74
C PHE A 269 -15.61 10.50 7.34
N PRO A 270 -15.04 9.28 7.40
CA PRO A 270 -13.77 8.86 6.80
C PRO A 270 -13.79 9.00 5.28
N LYS A 271 -12.69 9.50 4.68
CA LYS A 271 -12.62 9.73 3.22
C LYS A 271 -12.95 8.43 2.50
N THR A 272 -14.01 8.48 1.69
CA THR A 272 -14.52 7.34 0.92
C THR A 272 -14.81 7.79 -0.50
N THR A 273 -14.28 7.09 -1.48
CA THR A 273 -14.32 7.48 -2.90
C THR A 273 -14.60 6.28 -3.78
N PHE A 274 -15.13 6.54 -4.98
CA PHE A 274 -15.29 5.52 -6.00
C PHE A 274 -15.19 6.12 -7.40
N THR A 275 -14.85 5.28 -8.38
CA THR A 275 -14.88 5.65 -9.78
C THR A 275 -15.05 4.42 -10.68
N VAL A 276 -15.86 4.54 -11.72
CA VAL A 276 -15.84 3.61 -12.84
C VAL A 276 -14.66 4.02 -13.74
N GLY A 277 -13.60 3.21 -13.72
CA GLY A 277 -12.34 3.53 -14.39
C GLY A 277 -12.27 3.07 -15.84
N THR A 278 -12.90 1.94 -16.15
CA THR A 278 -12.90 1.36 -17.50
C THR A 278 -14.26 0.81 -17.86
N VAL A 279 -14.60 0.84 -19.16
CA VAL A 279 -15.79 0.21 -19.73
C VAL A 279 -15.41 -0.47 -21.03
N ASP A 280 -16.03 -1.63 -21.30
CA ASP A 280 -15.91 -2.36 -22.56
C ASP A 280 -17.22 -3.12 -22.85
N GLY A 281 -17.50 -3.46 -24.11
CA GLY A 281 -18.67 -4.27 -24.47
C GLY A 281 -19.21 -4.05 -25.86
N GLY A 282 -19.99 -5.04 -26.30
CA GLY A 282 -20.59 -5.09 -27.63
C GLY A 282 -19.59 -5.47 -28.73
N THR A 283 -20.11 -5.75 -29.93
CA THR A 283 -19.29 -6.20 -31.07
C THR A 283 -19.50 -5.36 -32.31
N SER A 284 -20.67 -4.75 -32.47
CA SER A 284 -21.03 -3.96 -33.66
C SER A 284 -22.16 -3.00 -33.35
N VAL A 285 -22.19 -1.85 -34.06
CA VAL A 285 -23.21 -0.80 -33.90
C VAL A 285 -24.63 -1.31 -34.18
N ASN A 286 -24.79 -2.36 -34.98
CA ASN A 286 -26.09 -2.94 -35.37
C ASN A 286 -26.39 -4.27 -34.65
N SER A 287 -25.76 -4.53 -33.50
CA SER A 287 -26.07 -5.67 -32.65
C SER A 287 -26.57 -5.24 -31.27
N ILE A 288 -27.50 -6.06 -30.70
CA ILE A 288 -27.81 -6.01 -29.26
C ILE A 288 -26.63 -6.65 -28.53
N ALA A 289 -26.03 -5.95 -27.59
CA ALA A 289 -24.85 -6.45 -26.89
C ALA A 289 -25.16 -7.68 -26.03
N ALA A 290 -24.40 -8.75 -26.21
CA ALA A 290 -24.43 -9.94 -25.37
C ALA A 290 -23.56 -9.79 -24.14
N ASP A 291 -22.52 -8.96 -24.22
CA ASP A 291 -21.53 -8.73 -23.17
C ASP A 291 -21.31 -7.25 -22.93
N ALA A 292 -21.10 -6.89 -21.68
CA ALA A 292 -20.56 -5.59 -21.28
C ALA A 292 -19.88 -5.71 -19.92
N VAL A 293 -18.83 -4.94 -19.71
CA VAL A 293 -18.07 -4.94 -18.45
C VAL A 293 -17.62 -3.53 -18.10
N PHE A 294 -17.64 -3.21 -16.81
CA PHE A 294 -16.91 -2.07 -16.30
C PHE A 294 -16.11 -2.47 -15.05
N ALA A 295 -15.00 -1.76 -14.79
CA ALA A 295 -14.23 -1.89 -13.57
C ALA A 295 -14.52 -0.69 -12.65
N LEU A 296 -14.80 -0.98 -11.38
CA LEU A 296 -15.06 -0.03 -10.32
C LEU A 296 -13.93 -0.08 -9.29
N ASP A 297 -13.27 1.06 -9.05
CA ASP A 297 -12.35 1.27 -7.93
C ASP A 297 -13.10 1.96 -6.80
N MET A 298 -13.07 1.37 -5.61
CA MET A 298 -13.68 1.90 -4.39
C MET A 298 -12.60 1.98 -3.32
N ARG A 299 -12.48 3.12 -2.65
CA ARG A 299 -11.47 3.34 -1.60
C ARG A 299 -12.08 3.96 -0.35
N SER A 300 -11.54 3.58 0.81
CA SER A 300 -11.89 4.20 2.08
C SER A 300 -10.77 4.11 3.10
N ASN A 301 -10.74 5.08 4.03
CA ASN A 301 -9.91 5.03 5.23
C ASN A 301 -10.62 4.28 6.40
N ASP A 302 -11.80 3.69 6.13
CA ASP A 302 -12.58 2.93 7.11
C ASP A 302 -13.14 1.65 6.47
N ARG A 303 -12.94 0.52 7.15
CA ARG A 303 -13.36 -0.82 6.69
C ARG A 303 -14.88 -0.91 6.51
N SER A 304 -15.64 -0.35 7.42
CA SER A 304 -17.11 -0.42 7.41
C SER A 304 -17.69 0.39 6.26
N SER A 305 -17.13 1.57 6.01
CA SER A 305 -17.49 2.46 4.90
C SER A 305 -17.18 1.81 3.55
N LEU A 306 -16.01 1.17 3.41
CA LEU A 306 -15.64 0.46 2.18
C LEU A 306 -16.59 -0.71 1.90
N ALA A 307 -16.92 -1.50 2.92
CA ALA A 307 -17.84 -2.62 2.81
C ALA A 307 -19.28 -2.16 2.50
N LEU A 308 -19.71 -1.01 3.04
CA LEU A 308 -21.02 -0.44 2.72
C LEU A 308 -21.08 0.01 1.27
N LEU A 309 -20.06 0.74 0.80
CA LEU A 309 -19.98 1.21 -0.58
C LEU A 309 -20.02 0.05 -1.58
N GLU A 310 -19.28 -1.04 -1.32
CA GLU A 310 -19.30 -2.24 -2.15
C GLU A 310 -20.72 -2.85 -2.23
N ARG A 311 -21.43 -2.95 -1.09
CA ARG A 311 -22.80 -3.47 -1.08
C ARG A 311 -23.77 -2.59 -1.87
N GLU A 312 -23.66 -1.28 -1.73
CA GLU A 312 -24.51 -0.33 -2.44
C GLU A 312 -24.25 -0.34 -3.95
N ALA A 313 -22.99 -0.42 -4.38
CA ALA A 313 -22.63 -0.53 -5.79
C ALA A 313 -23.18 -1.84 -6.41
N LYS A 314 -23.03 -2.97 -5.72
CA LYS A 314 -23.61 -4.26 -6.15
C LYS A 314 -25.13 -4.21 -6.21
N ALA A 315 -25.81 -3.61 -5.23
CA ALA A 315 -27.25 -3.45 -5.22
C ALA A 315 -27.75 -2.57 -6.38
N ALA A 316 -27.03 -1.49 -6.70
CA ALA A 316 -27.31 -0.64 -7.85
C ALA A 316 -27.25 -1.42 -9.19
N ALA A 317 -26.25 -2.27 -9.36
CA ALA A 317 -26.10 -3.12 -10.54
C ALA A 317 -27.22 -4.18 -10.66
N LEU A 318 -27.58 -4.83 -9.56
CA LEU A 318 -28.69 -5.78 -9.53
C LEU A 318 -30.03 -5.11 -9.86
N THR A 319 -30.25 -3.90 -9.35
CA THR A 319 -31.42 -3.09 -9.67
C THR A 319 -31.45 -2.75 -11.17
N ALA A 320 -30.32 -2.37 -11.76
CA ALA A 320 -30.20 -2.06 -13.19
C ALA A 320 -30.52 -3.27 -14.08
N VAL A 321 -30.05 -4.46 -13.69
CA VAL A 321 -30.39 -5.73 -14.35
C VAL A 321 -31.91 -6.00 -14.29
N SER A 322 -32.51 -5.83 -13.11
CA SER A 322 -33.96 -6.00 -12.94
C SER A 322 -34.77 -5.02 -13.81
N GLU A 323 -34.38 -3.77 -13.88
CA GLU A 323 -35.03 -2.73 -14.71
C GLU A 323 -34.95 -3.06 -16.22
N GLU A 324 -33.77 -3.50 -16.70
CA GLU A 324 -33.59 -3.83 -18.09
C GLU A 324 -34.40 -5.09 -18.47
N ASN A 325 -34.42 -6.12 -17.63
CA ASN A 325 -35.23 -7.30 -17.79
C ASN A 325 -36.74 -6.97 -17.78
N ALA A 326 -37.21 -6.16 -16.84
CA ALA A 326 -38.60 -5.75 -16.70
C ALA A 326 -39.09 -4.92 -17.90
N ARG A 327 -38.23 -4.03 -18.45
CA ARG A 327 -38.53 -3.23 -19.64
C ARG A 327 -39.03 -4.09 -20.82
N TRP A 328 -38.45 -5.27 -20.98
CA TRP A 328 -38.72 -6.15 -22.10
C TRP A 328 -39.58 -7.38 -21.70
N GLY A 329 -40.02 -7.46 -20.44
CA GLY A 329 -40.80 -8.58 -19.92
C GLY A 329 -40.04 -9.90 -19.95
N GLN A 330 -38.71 -9.88 -19.82
CA GLN A 330 -37.83 -11.04 -19.94
C GLN A 330 -36.87 -11.09 -18.76
N ASN A 331 -36.18 -12.22 -18.62
CA ASN A 331 -35.16 -12.41 -17.54
C ASN A 331 -33.90 -13.02 -18.19
N LEU A 332 -33.27 -12.25 -19.09
CA LEU A 332 -32.16 -12.72 -19.93
C LEU A 332 -30.84 -11.97 -19.63
N ILE A 333 -30.89 -10.86 -18.88
CA ILE A 333 -29.68 -10.17 -18.39
C ILE A 333 -29.32 -10.69 -17.01
N SER A 334 -28.02 -10.93 -16.82
CA SER A 334 -27.41 -11.19 -15.53
C SER A 334 -26.19 -10.29 -15.31
N VAL A 335 -25.72 -10.18 -14.06
CA VAL A 335 -24.46 -9.54 -13.69
C VAL A 335 -23.67 -10.44 -12.76
N GLU A 336 -22.39 -10.55 -13.02
CA GLU A 336 -21.39 -11.21 -12.18
C GLU A 336 -20.43 -10.17 -11.63
N PHE A 337 -19.91 -10.38 -10.40
CA PHE A 337 -18.95 -9.53 -9.73
C PHE A 337 -17.64 -10.29 -9.57
N LYS A 338 -16.59 -9.83 -10.22
CA LYS A 338 -15.26 -10.44 -10.13
C LYS A 338 -14.33 -9.50 -9.37
N LEU A 339 -13.76 -9.99 -8.27
CA LEU A 339 -12.75 -9.26 -7.51
C LEU A 339 -11.45 -9.22 -8.31
N ILE A 340 -10.89 -8.02 -8.50
CA ILE A 340 -9.65 -7.78 -9.24
C ILE A 340 -8.60 -6.98 -8.42
N GLY A 341 -8.93 -6.63 -7.18
CA GLY A 341 -8.02 -6.03 -6.22
C GLY A 341 -8.67 -5.89 -4.85
N ASP A 342 -7.89 -6.16 -3.80
CA ASP A 342 -8.31 -6.12 -2.40
C ASP A 342 -7.16 -5.67 -1.51
N ARG A 343 -7.03 -4.36 -1.31
CA ARG A 343 -6.10 -3.81 -0.33
C ARG A 343 -6.86 -3.53 0.96
N PRO A 344 -6.46 -4.12 2.09
CA PRO A 344 -7.20 -3.95 3.34
C PRO A 344 -7.04 -2.54 3.91
N VAL A 345 -8.05 -2.11 4.67
CA VAL A 345 -7.94 -0.93 5.55
C VAL A 345 -7.23 -1.33 6.82
N GLY A 346 -6.30 -0.51 7.29
CA GLY A 346 -5.63 -0.73 8.56
C GLY A 346 -5.24 0.58 9.25
N ARG A 347 -4.88 0.49 10.53
CA ARG A 347 -4.36 1.64 11.28
C ARG A 347 -3.50 1.16 12.44
N THR A 348 -2.37 1.84 12.65
CA THR A 348 -1.54 1.72 13.85
C THR A 348 -1.82 2.90 14.79
N ASP A 349 -2.00 2.61 16.07
CA ASP A 349 -2.23 3.65 17.08
C ASP A 349 -1.01 4.57 17.20
N PRO A 350 -1.18 5.90 17.34
CA PRO A 350 -0.06 6.83 17.55
C PRO A 350 0.80 6.53 18.79
N SER A 351 0.25 5.86 19.80
CA SER A 351 1.00 5.43 21.00
C SER A 351 1.81 4.14 20.79
N SER A 352 1.63 3.46 19.65
CA SER A 352 2.36 2.22 19.33
C SER A 352 3.87 2.48 19.24
N SER A 353 4.66 1.52 19.73
CA SER A 353 6.12 1.59 19.72
C SER A 353 6.72 1.90 18.35
N VAL A 354 6.14 1.40 17.25
CA VAL A 354 6.65 1.68 15.88
C VAL A 354 6.48 3.16 15.49
N VAL A 355 5.37 3.79 15.89
CA VAL A 355 5.14 5.23 15.66
C VAL A 355 6.02 6.07 16.57
N GLN A 356 6.12 5.68 17.85
CA GLN A 356 6.95 6.36 18.86
C GLN A 356 8.43 6.32 18.48
N ALA A 357 8.97 5.17 18.10
CA ALA A 357 10.35 5.01 17.67
C ALA A 357 10.69 5.88 16.46
N ALA A 358 9.82 5.90 15.44
CA ALA A 358 10.00 6.76 14.28
C ALA A 358 9.92 8.26 14.63
N ALA A 359 8.97 8.67 15.49
CA ALA A 359 8.84 10.06 15.92
C ALA A 359 10.08 10.54 16.71
N MET A 360 10.64 9.68 17.59
CA MET A 360 11.90 9.97 18.28
C MET A 360 13.10 10.06 17.33
N ALA A 361 13.11 9.25 16.25
CA ALA A 361 14.14 9.31 15.23
C ALA A 361 14.07 10.62 14.42
N PHE A 362 12.87 11.13 14.10
CA PHE A 362 12.67 12.46 13.50
C PHE A 362 13.29 13.56 14.38
N ASP A 363 12.99 13.55 15.68
CA ASP A 363 13.54 14.52 16.64
C ASP A 363 15.08 14.42 16.73
N ALA A 364 15.62 13.21 16.86
CA ALA A 364 17.05 12.96 16.98
C ALA A 364 17.86 13.43 15.75
N LEU A 365 17.27 13.39 14.56
CA LEU A 365 17.89 13.86 13.32
C LEU A 365 17.60 15.34 13.02
N GLY A 366 16.82 16.01 13.87
CA GLY A 366 16.44 17.42 13.66
C GLY A 366 15.53 17.61 12.44
N ILE A 367 14.75 16.61 12.07
CA ILE A 367 13.81 16.66 10.95
C ILE A 367 12.43 17.00 11.48
N GLU A 368 11.78 17.99 10.89
CA GLU A 368 10.42 18.36 11.28
C GLU A 368 9.41 17.24 10.90
N LEU A 369 8.76 16.65 11.89
CA LEU A 369 7.64 15.77 11.71
C LEU A 369 6.36 16.58 11.53
N THR A 370 5.84 16.68 10.31
CA THR A 370 4.65 17.49 9.98
C THR A 370 3.35 16.82 10.40
N GLY A 371 3.38 15.53 10.76
CA GLY A 371 2.23 14.79 11.29
C GLY A 371 2.16 13.34 10.86
N LEU A 372 1.05 12.71 11.22
CA LEU A 372 0.72 11.33 10.84
C LEU A 372 -0.08 11.31 9.54
N GLY A 373 0.19 10.31 8.69
CA GLY A 373 -0.43 10.17 7.38
C GLY A 373 -1.26 8.90 7.21
N ILE A 374 -2.15 8.95 6.22
CA ILE A 374 -2.90 7.79 5.73
C ILE A 374 -2.61 7.67 4.23
N SER A 375 -2.14 6.50 3.79
CA SER A 375 -1.84 6.19 2.38
C SER A 375 -2.17 4.73 2.09
N SER A 376 -2.07 4.30 0.84
CA SER A 376 -2.13 2.88 0.48
C SER A 376 -0.70 2.43 0.20
N THR A 377 -0.17 1.57 1.06
CA THR A 377 1.21 1.06 1.03
C THR A 377 1.22 -0.40 1.51
N ASP A 378 2.39 -1.03 1.51
CA ASP A 378 2.55 -2.38 2.07
C ASP A 378 2.12 -2.49 3.54
N SER A 379 2.23 -1.40 4.31
CA SER A 379 1.77 -1.34 5.72
C SER A 379 0.28 -1.61 5.90
N ASN A 380 -0.54 -1.53 4.85
CA ASN A 380 -1.97 -1.86 4.91
C ASN A 380 -2.21 -3.29 5.41
N VAL A 381 -1.38 -4.24 4.95
CA VAL A 381 -1.55 -5.67 5.27
C VAL A 381 -1.33 -5.93 6.77
N PRO A 382 -0.15 -5.66 7.36
CA PRO A 382 0.06 -5.89 8.79
C PRO A 382 -0.89 -5.07 9.67
N MET A 383 -1.16 -3.81 9.34
CA MET A 383 -2.15 -3.00 10.07
C MET A 383 -3.53 -3.67 10.11
N SER A 384 -3.94 -4.32 9.01
CA SER A 384 -5.23 -5.03 8.95
C SER A 384 -5.28 -6.30 9.80
N LEU A 385 -4.12 -6.87 10.09
CA LEU A 385 -3.90 -8.03 10.96
C LEU A 385 -3.67 -7.64 12.43
N ASN A 386 -3.76 -6.34 12.76
CA ASN A 386 -3.44 -5.76 14.06
C ASN A 386 -1.96 -5.91 14.46
N ILE A 387 -1.07 -6.05 13.49
CA ILE A 387 0.37 -6.00 13.70
C ILE A 387 0.81 -4.54 13.57
N PRO A 388 1.52 -3.97 14.57
CA PRO A 388 2.02 -2.60 14.51
C PRO A 388 2.88 -2.36 13.27
N ALA A 389 2.49 -1.37 12.45
CA ALA A 389 3.17 -1.10 11.18
C ALA A 389 3.19 0.40 10.87
N ILE A 390 4.25 0.84 10.19
CA ILE A 390 4.38 2.19 9.65
C ILE A 390 5.03 2.17 8.27
N THR A 391 4.80 3.22 7.49
CA THR A 391 5.62 3.54 6.33
C THR A 391 6.37 4.84 6.58
N ILE A 392 7.68 4.83 6.32
CA ILE A 392 8.59 5.98 6.36
C ILE A 392 9.28 6.13 5.01
N ALA A 393 9.77 7.32 4.70
CA ALA A 393 10.44 7.56 3.42
C ALA A 393 11.94 7.23 3.48
N GLY A 394 12.53 6.94 2.31
CA GLY A 394 13.94 6.58 2.15
C GLY A 394 14.93 7.76 2.18
N GLY A 395 14.45 9.01 2.35
CA GLY A 395 15.29 10.21 2.44
C GLY A 395 15.62 10.88 1.12
N GLY A 396 16.00 12.15 1.19
CA GLY A 396 16.20 13.03 0.05
C GLY A 396 14.97 13.87 -0.28
N ASP A 397 14.93 14.42 -1.48
CA ASP A 397 13.78 15.14 -2.01
C ASP A 397 13.40 14.56 -3.38
N GLY A 398 12.14 14.65 -3.77
CA GLY A 398 11.67 14.08 -5.01
C GLY A 398 10.29 14.55 -5.40
N GLY A 399 9.87 14.21 -6.60
CA GLY A 399 8.56 14.53 -7.11
C GLY A 399 8.28 13.88 -8.46
N GLY A 400 7.03 14.00 -8.89
CA GLY A 400 6.60 13.38 -10.14
C GLY A 400 6.45 11.86 -10.07
N ALA A 401 6.33 11.27 -8.87
CA ALA A 401 6.04 9.85 -8.73
C ALA A 401 4.87 9.42 -9.65
N HIS A 402 4.96 8.23 -10.22
CA HIS A 402 4.01 7.70 -11.20
C HIS A 402 3.97 8.48 -12.54
N SER A 403 4.98 9.30 -12.82
CA SER A 403 5.13 9.94 -14.14
C SER A 403 6.52 9.70 -14.73
N PRO A 404 6.66 9.75 -16.08
CA PRO A 404 7.97 9.61 -16.72
C PRO A 404 8.98 10.71 -16.33
N ASP A 405 8.49 11.83 -15.78
CA ASP A 405 9.29 12.97 -15.31
C ASP A 405 9.65 12.89 -13.82
N GLU A 406 9.54 11.71 -13.23
CA GLU A 406 9.92 11.48 -11.84
C GLU A 406 11.37 11.86 -11.59
N TRP A 407 11.63 12.50 -10.44
CA TRP A 407 12.96 12.98 -10.10
C TRP A 407 13.28 12.76 -8.63
N PHE A 408 14.58 12.61 -8.37
CA PHE A 408 15.17 12.49 -7.05
C PHE A 408 16.32 13.50 -6.87
N SER A 409 16.41 14.13 -5.69
CA SER A 409 17.52 14.96 -5.26
C SER A 409 18.19 14.34 -4.03
N PRO A 410 19.54 14.13 -4.07
CA PRO A 410 20.25 13.48 -2.97
C PRO A 410 20.53 14.41 -1.79
N VAL A 411 20.02 15.63 -1.79
CA VAL A 411 20.23 16.58 -0.69
C VAL A 411 19.65 15.99 0.61
N ASN A 412 20.53 15.77 1.61
CA ASN A 412 20.21 15.12 2.88
C ASN A 412 19.62 13.71 2.77
N SER A 413 19.87 13.00 1.68
CA SER A 413 19.25 11.68 1.48
C SER A 413 19.80 10.62 2.44
N HIS A 414 21.03 10.80 2.99
CA HIS A 414 21.58 9.97 4.07
C HIS A 414 20.69 9.92 5.32
N GLN A 415 19.84 10.92 5.52
CA GLN A 415 18.88 10.92 6.64
C GLN A 415 17.84 9.80 6.55
N GLY A 416 17.54 9.26 5.35
CA GLY A 416 16.64 8.12 5.19
C GLY A 416 17.15 6.85 5.88
N PRO A 417 18.32 6.33 5.51
CA PRO A 417 18.89 5.17 6.19
C PRO A 417 19.24 5.46 7.66
N GLN A 418 19.57 6.70 8.05
CA GLN A 418 19.72 7.07 9.46
C GLN A 418 18.39 6.97 10.22
N MET A 419 17.29 7.45 9.63
CA MET A 419 15.93 7.33 10.17
C MET A 419 15.55 5.87 10.37
N LEU A 420 15.75 5.04 9.34
CA LEU A 420 15.49 3.61 9.42
C LEU A 420 16.33 2.95 10.50
N LEU A 421 17.65 3.22 10.55
CA LEU A 421 18.55 2.60 11.52
C LEU A 421 18.14 2.92 12.97
N LEU A 422 17.88 4.19 13.29
CA LEU A 422 17.45 4.61 14.63
C LEU A 422 16.12 3.97 15.01
N THR A 423 15.15 3.94 14.09
CA THR A 423 13.83 3.37 14.32
C THR A 423 13.93 1.87 14.58
N LEU A 424 14.64 1.14 13.71
CA LEU A 424 14.75 -0.32 13.86
C LEU A 424 15.55 -0.71 15.11
N LEU A 425 16.64 -0.01 15.46
CA LEU A 425 17.43 -0.33 16.64
C LEU A 425 16.69 -0.05 17.95
N ALA A 426 15.85 1.00 17.98
CA ALA A 426 14.97 1.25 19.11
C ALA A 426 13.93 0.14 19.27
N LEU A 427 13.32 -0.30 18.17
CA LEU A 427 12.33 -1.37 18.18
C LEU A 427 12.95 -2.73 18.52
N ALA A 428 14.11 -3.03 17.95
CA ALA A 428 14.79 -4.30 18.13
C ALA A 428 15.52 -4.45 19.46
N GLY A 429 15.87 -3.33 20.10
CA GLY A 429 16.81 -3.34 21.23
C GLY A 429 18.23 -3.73 20.83
N ILE A 430 19.23 -3.30 21.62
CA ILE A 430 20.63 -3.62 21.39
C ILE A 430 21.15 -4.37 22.61
N GLU A 431 21.81 -5.50 22.40
CA GLU A 431 22.38 -6.31 23.49
C GLU A 431 23.36 -5.47 24.32
N GLY A 432 23.13 -5.49 25.64
CA GLY A 432 23.92 -4.71 26.60
C GLY A 432 23.64 -3.20 26.63
N VAL A 433 22.66 -2.68 25.86
CA VAL A 433 22.32 -1.24 25.79
C VAL A 433 20.85 -1.00 26.13
N SER A 434 19.93 -1.68 25.44
CA SER A 434 18.50 -1.43 25.59
C SER A 434 17.66 -2.69 25.36
N GLU A 435 16.50 -2.75 26.00
CA GLU A 435 15.46 -3.73 25.66
C GLU A 435 14.74 -3.29 24.37
N PRO A 436 14.08 -4.23 23.64
CA PRO A 436 13.20 -3.89 22.53
C PRO A 436 12.05 -2.99 22.96
N LEU A 437 11.75 -1.94 22.20
CA LEU A 437 10.49 -1.19 22.34
C LEU A 437 9.33 -1.95 21.66
N LEU A 438 9.62 -2.80 20.68
CA LEU A 438 8.63 -3.67 20.08
C LEU A 438 8.28 -4.79 21.04
N GLU A 439 7.00 -4.98 21.29
CA GLU A 439 6.52 -6.10 22.09
C GLU A 439 6.29 -7.34 21.23
N LYS A 440 6.60 -8.52 21.79
CA LYS A 440 6.26 -9.79 21.14
C LYS A 440 4.76 -10.04 21.23
N ILE A 441 4.11 -10.24 20.09
CA ILE A 441 2.70 -10.60 20.03
C ILE A 441 2.57 -12.05 20.51
N GLN A 442 1.80 -12.26 21.59
CA GLN A 442 1.47 -13.60 22.06
C GLN A 442 0.38 -14.18 21.15
N ASN A 443 0.76 -15.09 20.27
CA ASN A 443 -0.17 -15.86 19.42
C ASN A 443 -0.78 -17.04 20.19
#